data_33686b2ad1245934f8879ab661ece53e
#
_entry.id   33686b2ad1245934f8879ab661ece53e
#
_cell.length_a   1.000
_cell.length_b   1.000
_cell.length_c   1.000
_cell.angle_alpha   90.00
_cell.angle_beta   90.00
_cell.angle_gamma   90.00
#
_symmetry.space_group_name_H-M   'P 1'
#
loop_
_entity.id
_entity.type
_entity.pdbx_description
1 polymer ?
#
loop_
_entity_poly.entity_id
_entity_poly.type
_entity_poly.pdbx_seq_one_letter_code
_entity_poly.pdbx_strand_id
1 'polypeptide(L)'
;MSELSAAFAQKSRIAEWTLGIFCCVMAVYNLFFSTPYYVFLSVLGLALVFVPRIAEWVLHLQKDYLLRLTSYLYLFLVYGIGMIFNGYDRIPLYDKVMHTLTGVLFGLCGLIAFYFLKPKQNGKIVVCKEEFWQAAVFSAGIAAIIAIGWEIVEFVLDLILHNDPQHVLDTGVNDTMMDMIVCMVGALLFWLPMHSYYAKGKRGLLMGIFESFCHTNSGGEK
;
A
#
# COMPACT_ATOMS: atom_id res chain seq x y z
N MET A 1 -1.13 -21.10 16.92
CA MET A 1 -1.60 -20.29 15.79
C MET A 1 -3.06 -20.62 15.58
N SER A 2 -3.99 -19.65 15.58
CA SER A 2 -5.40 -19.94 15.33
C SER A 2 -5.59 -20.44 13.88
N GLU A 3 -6.63 -21.24 13.62
CA GLU A 3 -6.95 -21.71 12.24
C GLU A 3 -7.06 -20.54 11.25
N LEU A 4 -7.63 -19.42 11.67
CA LEU A 4 -7.76 -18.20 10.88
C LEU A 4 -6.37 -17.62 10.52
N SER A 5 -5.44 -17.56 11.46
CA SER A 5 -4.06 -17.10 11.21
C SER A 5 -3.33 -18.04 10.23
N ALA A 6 -3.54 -19.35 10.32
CA ALA A 6 -2.99 -20.32 9.38
C ALA A 6 -3.54 -20.13 7.97
N ALA A 7 -4.85 -19.87 7.83
CA ALA A 7 -5.49 -19.59 6.54
C ALA A 7 -4.93 -18.31 5.89
N PHE A 8 -4.74 -17.22 6.64
CA PHE A 8 -4.12 -16.00 6.13
C PHE A 8 -2.65 -16.19 5.79
N ALA A 9 -1.90 -16.98 6.55
CA ALA A 9 -0.53 -17.34 6.24
C ALA A 9 -0.42 -18.08 4.90
N GLN A 10 -1.35 -19.01 4.61
CA GLN A 10 -1.40 -19.70 3.34
C GLN A 10 -1.76 -18.75 2.20
N LYS A 11 -2.81 -17.93 2.34
CA LYS A 11 -3.25 -16.95 1.32
C LYS A 11 -2.15 -15.93 1.01
N SER A 12 -1.46 -15.42 2.03
CA SER A 12 -0.35 -14.49 1.87
C SER A 12 0.81 -15.11 1.08
N ARG A 13 1.14 -16.37 1.34
CA ARG A 13 2.15 -17.10 0.55
C ARG A 13 1.73 -17.32 -0.89
N ILE A 14 0.44 -17.67 -1.12
CA ILE A 14 -0.09 -17.82 -2.47
C ILE A 14 0.02 -16.49 -3.22
N ALA A 15 -0.41 -15.38 -2.61
CA ALA A 15 -0.33 -14.04 -3.22
C ALA A 15 1.12 -13.64 -3.56
N GLU A 16 2.07 -13.91 -2.65
CA GLU A 16 3.50 -13.68 -2.87
C GLU A 16 4.03 -14.47 -4.07
N TRP A 17 3.76 -15.78 -4.11
CA TRP A 17 4.19 -16.63 -5.23
C TRP A 17 3.52 -16.23 -6.54
N THR A 18 2.23 -15.91 -6.50
CA THR A 18 1.48 -15.44 -7.68
C THR A 18 2.11 -14.17 -8.26
N LEU A 19 2.41 -13.19 -7.42
CA LEU A 19 3.08 -11.95 -7.87
C LEU A 19 4.48 -12.24 -8.42
N GLY A 20 5.28 -13.06 -7.73
CA GLY A 20 6.61 -13.44 -8.18
C GLY A 20 6.60 -14.18 -9.53
N ILE A 21 5.71 -15.19 -9.67
CA ILE A 21 5.55 -15.93 -10.93
C ILE A 21 5.07 -15.00 -12.05
N PHE A 22 4.11 -14.12 -11.76
CA PHE A 22 3.65 -13.12 -12.73
C PHE A 22 4.80 -12.24 -13.23
N CYS A 23 5.63 -11.70 -12.32
CA CYS A 23 6.79 -10.89 -12.71
C CYS A 23 7.80 -11.68 -13.53
N CYS A 24 8.08 -12.95 -13.19
CA CYS A 24 8.95 -13.82 -13.98
C CYS A 24 8.41 -14.06 -15.39
N VAL A 25 7.13 -14.42 -15.50
CA VAL A 25 6.48 -14.66 -16.79
C VAL A 25 6.50 -13.40 -17.65
N MET A 26 6.18 -12.24 -17.05
CA MET A 26 6.23 -10.97 -17.76
C MET A 26 7.65 -10.54 -18.14
N ALA A 27 8.65 -10.84 -17.33
CA ALA A 27 10.05 -10.57 -17.69
C ALA A 27 10.47 -11.36 -18.95
N VAL A 28 10.11 -12.65 -18.99
CA VAL A 28 10.37 -13.50 -20.16
C VAL A 28 9.57 -13.02 -21.38
N TYR A 29 8.27 -12.76 -21.20
CA TYR A 29 7.43 -12.26 -22.30
C TYR A 29 7.97 -10.94 -22.87
N ASN A 30 8.26 -9.97 -21.99
CA ASN A 30 8.73 -8.65 -22.40
C ASN A 30 10.12 -8.70 -23.06
N LEU A 31 10.97 -9.67 -22.70
CA LEU A 31 12.27 -9.87 -23.34
C LEU A 31 12.14 -10.16 -24.85
N PHE A 32 11.09 -10.88 -25.27
CA PHE A 32 10.90 -11.29 -26.66
C PHE A 32 9.91 -10.41 -27.43
N PHE A 33 8.95 -9.76 -26.74
CA PHE A 33 7.80 -9.14 -27.38
C PHE A 33 7.58 -7.67 -27.00
N SER A 34 8.47 -7.06 -26.19
CA SER A 34 8.27 -5.70 -25.70
C SER A 34 9.58 -4.90 -25.69
N THR A 35 9.61 -3.77 -24.98
CA THR A 35 10.77 -2.90 -24.86
C THR A 35 11.63 -3.25 -23.64
N PRO A 36 12.91 -2.88 -23.59
CA PRO A 36 13.78 -3.06 -22.42
C PRO A 36 13.19 -2.43 -21.15
N TYR A 37 12.39 -1.37 -21.27
CA TYR A 37 11.72 -0.74 -20.16
C TYR A 37 10.77 -1.68 -19.41
N TYR A 38 9.91 -2.43 -20.12
CA TYR A 38 9.01 -3.39 -19.49
C TYR A 38 9.73 -4.63 -18.93
N VAL A 39 10.87 -5.00 -19.53
CA VAL A 39 11.76 -6.02 -18.93
C VAL A 39 12.29 -5.53 -17.59
N PHE A 40 12.80 -4.31 -17.56
CA PHE A 40 13.29 -3.68 -16.33
C PHE A 40 12.19 -3.62 -15.26
N LEU A 41 10.99 -3.16 -15.61
CA LEU A 41 9.85 -3.13 -14.67
C LEU A 41 9.54 -4.52 -14.13
N SER A 42 9.52 -5.54 -14.99
CA SER A 42 9.23 -6.92 -14.57
C SER A 42 10.27 -7.47 -13.58
N VAL A 43 11.57 -7.18 -13.83
CA VAL A 43 12.68 -7.55 -12.94
C VAL A 43 12.60 -6.76 -11.61
N LEU A 44 12.32 -5.46 -11.68
CA LEU A 44 12.12 -4.64 -10.48
C LEU A 44 10.94 -5.15 -9.65
N GLY A 45 9.88 -5.63 -10.31
CA GLY A 45 8.73 -6.28 -9.65
C GLY A 45 9.14 -7.47 -8.78
N LEU A 46 10.13 -8.27 -9.20
CA LEU A 46 10.66 -9.36 -8.37
C LEU A 46 11.32 -8.84 -7.09
N ALA A 47 12.00 -7.70 -7.14
CA ALA A 47 12.55 -7.08 -5.94
C ALA A 47 11.43 -6.55 -5.02
N LEU A 48 10.35 -5.97 -5.59
CA LEU A 48 9.22 -5.46 -4.83
C LEU A 48 8.43 -6.54 -4.09
N VAL A 49 8.48 -7.81 -4.54
CA VAL A 49 7.90 -8.95 -3.81
C VAL A 49 8.47 -9.05 -2.39
N PHE A 50 9.72 -8.64 -2.18
CA PHE A 50 10.35 -8.71 -0.85
C PHE A 50 10.04 -7.51 0.05
N VAL A 51 9.45 -6.43 -0.47
CA VAL A 51 9.19 -5.20 0.29
C VAL A 51 8.42 -5.43 1.59
N PRO A 52 7.30 -6.22 1.63
CA PRO A 52 6.61 -6.46 2.90
C PRO A 52 7.48 -7.16 3.94
N ARG A 53 8.34 -8.09 3.52
CA ARG A 53 9.26 -8.80 4.43
C ARG A 53 10.40 -7.90 4.90
N ILE A 54 10.93 -7.06 4.02
CA ILE A 54 11.97 -6.09 4.34
C ILE A 54 11.44 -5.07 5.35
N ALA A 55 10.21 -4.57 5.14
CA ALA A 55 9.55 -3.66 6.07
C ALA A 55 9.37 -4.29 7.47
N GLU A 56 8.91 -5.54 7.53
CA GLU A 56 8.81 -6.27 8.80
C GLU A 56 10.16 -6.39 9.50
N TRP A 57 11.22 -6.71 8.76
CA TRP A 57 12.57 -6.86 9.32
C TRP A 57 13.16 -5.54 9.78
N VAL A 58 13.09 -4.49 8.95
CA VAL A 58 13.65 -3.16 9.27
C VAL A 58 12.94 -2.50 10.44
N LEU A 59 11.62 -2.63 10.50
CA LEU A 59 10.79 -2.05 11.54
C LEU A 59 10.61 -2.98 12.76
N HIS A 60 11.28 -4.13 12.76
CA HIS A 60 11.19 -5.14 13.82
C HIS A 60 9.74 -5.57 14.13
N LEU A 61 8.89 -5.64 13.09
CA LEU A 61 7.50 -6.03 13.22
C LEU A 61 7.34 -7.55 13.35
N GLN A 62 6.33 -7.96 14.12
CA GLN A 62 5.88 -9.34 14.08
C GLN A 62 5.07 -9.60 12.80
N LYS A 63 5.14 -10.83 12.29
CA LYS A 63 4.51 -11.22 11.02
C LYS A 63 2.98 -11.14 11.12
N ASP A 64 2.38 -10.11 10.56
CA ASP A 64 0.94 -10.03 10.37
C ASP A 64 0.56 -10.48 8.96
N TYR A 65 -0.03 -11.66 8.85
CA TYR A 65 -0.33 -12.26 7.55
C TYR A 65 -1.48 -11.58 6.81
N LEU A 66 -2.39 -10.91 7.53
CA LEU A 66 -3.49 -10.17 6.92
C LEU A 66 -2.98 -8.86 6.28
N LEU A 67 -2.13 -8.12 7.00
CA LEU A 67 -1.46 -6.93 6.46
C LEU A 67 -0.56 -7.30 5.28
N ARG A 68 0.20 -8.39 5.39
CA ARG A 68 1.06 -8.88 4.31
C ARG A 68 0.27 -9.28 3.07
N LEU A 69 -0.86 -9.98 3.23
CA LEU A 69 -1.76 -10.33 2.13
C LEU A 69 -2.27 -9.07 1.43
N THR A 70 -2.73 -8.09 2.21
CA THR A 70 -3.20 -6.80 1.67
C THR A 70 -2.11 -6.08 0.89
N SER A 71 -0.87 -6.08 1.39
CA SER A 71 0.29 -5.49 0.69
C SER A 71 0.56 -6.19 -0.65
N TYR A 72 0.51 -7.51 -0.72
CA TYR A 72 0.72 -8.23 -1.99
C TYR A 72 -0.41 -7.99 -3.00
N LEU A 73 -1.67 -7.94 -2.54
CA LEU A 73 -2.80 -7.60 -3.40
C LEU A 73 -2.68 -6.18 -3.96
N TYR A 74 -2.29 -5.24 -3.11
CA TYR A 74 -2.04 -3.86 -3.53
C TYR A 74 -0.88 -3.78 -4.55
N LEU A 75 0.25 -4.41 -4.28
CA LEU A 75 1.38 -4.47 -5.21
C LEU A 75 1.00 -5.11 -6.55
N PHE A 76 0.17 -6.15 -6.54
CA PHE A 76 -0.30 -6.77 -7.77
C PHE A 76 -1.17 -5.81 -8.59
N LEU A 77 -2.06 -5.07 -7.96
CA LEU A 77 -2.89 -4.06 -8.64
C LEU A 77 -2.00 -2.92 -9.16
N VAL A 78 -1.33 -2.20 -8.29
CA VAL A 78 -0.60 -0.98 -8.67
C VAL A 78 0.58 -1.29 -9.59
N TYR A 79 1.37 -2.30 -9.27
CA TYR A 79 2.60 -2.57 -9.98
C TYR A 79 2.42 -3.64 -11.07
N GLY A 80 1.79 -4.76 -10.76
CA GLY A 80 1.58 -5.85 -11.72
C GLY A 80 0.65 -5.43 -12.85
N ILE A 81 -0.58 -5.04 -12.53
CA ILE A 81 -1.55 -4.62 -13.55
C ILE A 81 -1.24 -3.19 -14.02
N GLY A 82 -0.98 -2.26 -13.10
CA GLY A 82 -0.75 -0.86 -13.43
C GLY A 82 0.46 -0.66 -14.31
N MET A 83 1.66 -1.00 -13.83
CA MET A 83 2.91 -0.70 -14.53
C MET A 83 3.34 -1.79 -15.51
N ILE A 84 3.46 -3.06 -15.08
CA ILE A 84 3.99 -4.13 -15.95
C ILE A 84 3.03 -4.44 -17.08
N PHE A 85 1.71 -4.52 -16.81
CA PHE A 85 0.68 -4.78 -17.82
C PHE A 85 0.20 -3.52 -18.53
N ASN A 86 0.74 -2.36 -18.13
CA ASN A 86 0.38 -1.04 -18.66
C ASN A 86 -1.11 -0.69 -18.48
N GLY A 87 -1.66 -1.03 -17.31
CA GLY A 87 -3.06 -0.77 -16.97
C GLY A 87 -3.37 0.71 -16.84
N TYR A 88 -2.40 1.52 -16.43
CA TYR A 88 -2.53 2.97 -16.31
C TYR A 88 -2.94 3.63 -17.63
N ASP A 89 -2.33 3.24 -18.74
CA ASP A 89 -2.67 3.79 -20.06
C ASP A 89 -3.87 3.08 -20.73
N ARG A 90 -4.06 1.77 -20.44
CA ARG A 90 -5.02 0.94 -21.17
C ARG A 90 -6.42 0.93 -20.57
N ILE A 91 -6.53 1.12 -19.25
CA ILE A 91 -7.80 1.01 -18.54
C ILE A 91 -8.26 2.41 -18.12
N PRO A 92 -9.36 2.92 -18.66
CA PRO A 92 -9.85 4.24 -18.31
C PRO A 92 -10.01 4.43 -16.79
N LEU A 93 -9.58 5.56 -16.26
CA LEU A 93 -9.65 5.92 -14.85
C LEU A 93 -8.86 5.01 -13.89
N TYR A 94 -8.12 4.02 -14.40
CA TYR A 94 -7.37 3.08 -13.54
C TYR A 94 -6.41 3.82 -12.63
N ASP A 95 -5.70 4.78 -13.18
CA ASP A 95 -4.77 5.63 -12.47
C ASP A 95 -5.42 6.34 -11.27
N LYS A 96 -6.50 7.07 -11.51
CA LYS A 96 -7.24 7.81 -10.46
C LYS A 96 -7.83 6.87 -9.39
N VAL A 97 -8.28 5.67 -9.79
CA VAL A 97 -8.75 4.63 -8.86
C VAL A 97 -7.60 4.11 -8.01
N MET A 98 -6.42 3.89 -8.60
CA MET A 98 -5.25 3.40 -7.85
C MET A 98 -4.72 4.47 -6.89
N HIS A 99 -4.66 5.74 -7.29
CA HIS A 99 -4.30 6.83 -6.37
C HIS A 99 -5.30 6.99 -5.23
N THR A 100 -6.62 6.84 -5.48
CA THR A 100 -7.63 6.82 -4.42
C THR A 100 -7.43 5.64 -3.47
N LEU A 101 -7.18 4.45 -4.00
CA LEU A 101 -6.90 3.24 -3.19
C LEU A 101 -5.61 3.42 -2.37
N THR A 102 -4.58 4.04 -2.96
CA THR A 102 -3.34 4.41 -2.27
C THR A 102 -3.63 5.28 -1.06
N GLY A 103 -4.47 6.31 -1.21
CA GLY A 103 -4.89 7.17 -0.10
C GLY A 103 -5.57 6.40 1.04
N VAL A 104 -6.47 5.46 0.70
CA VAL A 104 -7.12 4.59 1.70
C VAL A 104 -6.12 3.71 2.43
N LEU A 105 -5.24 3.02 1.69
CA LEU A 105 -4.31 2.05 2.29
C LEU A 105 -3.16 2.71 3.05
N PHE A 106 -2.62 3.82 2.54
CA PHE A 106 -1.61 4.56 3.30
C PHE A 106 -2.21 5.38 4.43
N GLY A 107 -3.50 5.73 4.37
CA GLY A 107 -4.25 6.16 5.53
C GLY A 107 -4.28 5.10 6.63
N LEU A 108 -4.55 3.83 6.29
CA LEU A 108 -4.46 2.70 7.23
C LEU A 108 -3.02 2.52 7.76
N CYS A 109 -2.01 2.59 6.89
CA CYS A 109 -0.61 2.52 7.31
C CYS A 109 -0.25 3.66 8.28
N GLY A 110 -0.77 4.86 8.03
CA GLY A 110 -0.60 6.00 8.94
C GLY A 110 -1.26 5.77 10.31
N LEU A 111 -2.46 5.19 10.35
CA LEU A 111 -3.09 4.79 11.61
C LEU A 111 -2.26 3.74 12.37
N ILE A 112 -1.77 2.74 11.65
CA ILE A 112 -0.87 1.72 12.20
C ILE A 112 0.39 2.38 12.78
N ALA A 113 1.04 3.26 12.01
CA ALA A 113 2.25 3.96 12.43
C ALA A 113 2.00 4.85 13.67
N PHE A 114 0.88 5.57 13.72
CA PHE A 114 0.51 6.40 14.87
C PHE A 114 0.51 5.61 16.17
N TYR A 115 -0.14 4.44 16.18
CA TYR A 115 -0.21 3.62 17.39
C TYR A 115 1.05 2.80 17.64
N PHE A 116 1.76 2.41 16.61
CA PHE A 116 3.01 1.65 16.74
C PHE A 116 4.14 2.50 17.35
N LEU A 117 4.20 3.78 17.00
CA LEU A 117 5.20 4.72 17.51
C LEU A 117 4.92 5.19 18.95
N LYS A 118 3.70 4.99 19.45
CA LYS A 118 3.36 5.35 20.83
C LYS A 118 3.95 4.37 21.84
N PRO A 119 4.27 4.86 23.05
CA PRO A 119 4.68 3.99 24.14
C PRO A 119 3.59 2.92 24.43
N LYS A 120 4.01 1.66 24.48
CA LYS A 120 3.10 0.56 24.84
C LYS A 120 2.74 0.62 26.31
N GLN A 121 1.48 0.43 26.66
CA GLN A 121 1.00 0.31 28.03
C GLN A 121 0.99 -1.18 28.43
N ASN A 122 1.78 -1.56 29.41
CA ASN A 122 1.96 -2.96 29.82
C ASN A 122 2.25 -3.91 28.62
N GLY A 123 3.12 -3.45 27.70
CA GLY A 123 3.48 -4.23 26.51
C GLY A 123 2.43 -4.23 25.39
N LYS A 124 1.27 -3.58 25.57
CA LYS A 124 0.18 -3.57 24.59
C LYS A 124 0.02 -2.22 23.89
N ILE A 125 -0.39 -2.28 22.64
CA ILE A 125 -0.86 -1.11 21.88
C ILE A 125 -2.28 -0.82 22.35
N VAL A 126 -2.49 0.36 22.96
CA VAL A 126 -3.81 0.77 23.47
C VAL A 126 -4.39 1.84 22.58
N VAL A 127 -5.61 1.60 22.08
CA VAL A 127 -6.35 2.53 21.22
C VAL A 127 -7.32 3.35 22.10
N CYS A 128 -7.12 4.67 22.14
CA CYS A 128 -7.93 5.59 22.92
C CYS A 128 -8.90 6.34 22.00
N LYS A 129 -10.17 6.43 22.40
CA LYS A 129 -11.23 7.10 21.60
C LYS A 129 -10.97 8.59 21.44
N GLU A 130 -10.41 9.20 22.46
CA GLU A 130 -10.08 10.62 22.54
C GLU A 130 -9.00 11.05 21.53
N GLU A 131 -8.26 10.09 20.99
CA GLU A 131 -7.15 10.31 20.04
C GLU A 131 -7.60 10.27 18.58
N PHE A 132 -8.91 10.15 18.32
CA PHE A 132 -9.41 10.01 16.94
C PHE A 132 -8.85 11.08 16.00
N TRP A 133 -8.92 12.36 16.40
CA TRP A 133 -8.48 13.44 15.53
C TRP A 133 -6.97 13.46 15.31
N GLN A 134 -6.17 13.20 16.34
CA GLN A 134 -4.72 13.10 16.20
C GLN A 134 -4.35 11.96 15.24
N ALA A 135 -4.95 10.79 15.43
CA ALA A 135 -4.74 9.63 14.60
C ALA A 135 -5.24 9.86 13.16
N ALA A 136 -6.38 10.56 12.97
CA ALA A 136 -6.93 10.88 11.66
C ALA A 136 -6.03 11.85 10.87
N VAL A 137 -5.58 12.92 11.51
CA VAL A 137 -4.67 13.90 10.87
C VAL A 137 -3.32 13.26 10.56
N PHE A 138 -2.76 12.48 11.48
CA PHE A 138 -1.51 11.75 11.25
C PHE A 138 -1.65 10.75 10.09
N SER A 139 -2.74 10.01 10.05
CA SER A 139 -3.10 9.06 9.00
C SER A 139 -3.16 9.74 7.63
N ALA A 140 -3.88 10.87 7.52
CA ALA A 140 -3.95 11.64 6.28
C ALA A 140 -2.60 12.27 5.90
N GLY A 141 -1.81 12.70 6.89
CA GLY A 141 -0.46 13.23 6.68
C GLY A 141 0.48 12.19 6.05
N ILE A 142 0.44 10.95 6.52
CA ILE A 142 1.23 9.85 5.91
C ILE A 142 0.78 9.60 4.47
N ALA A 143 -0.53 9.55 4.21
CA ALA A 143 -1.04 9.38 2.84
C ALA A 143 -0.60 10.53 1.92
N ALA A 144 -0.63 11.78 2.40
CA ALA A 144 -0.15 12.95 1.66
C ALA A 144 1.35 12.88 1.34
N ILE A 145 2.17 12.48 2.32
CA ILE A 145 3.63 12.32 2.12
C ILE A 145 3.90 11.26 1.04
N ILE A 146 3.16 10.16 1.05
CA ILE A 146 3.30 9.10 0.03
C ILE A 146 2.85 9.60 -1.35
N ALA A 147 1.73 10.33 -1.44
CA ALA A 147 1.27 10.91 -2.70
C ALA A 147 2.33 11.86 -3.28
N ILE A 148 2.80 12.83 -2.50
CA ILE A 148 3.84 13.77 -2.92
C ILE A 148 5.13 13.03 -3.30
N GLY A 149 5.53 12.05 -2.50
CA GLY A 149 6.73 11.25 -2.76
C GLY A 149 6.65 10.47 -4.08
N TRP A 150 5.46 9.98 -4.43
CA TRP A 150 5.24 9.30 -5.70
C TRP A 150 5.36 10.25 -6.89
N GLU A 151 4.74 11.41 -6.84
CA GLU A 151 4.88 12.45 -7.88
C GLU A 151 6.33 12.90 -8.07
N ILE A 152 7.10 13.00 -6.98
CA ILE A 152 8.54 13.28 -7.05
C ILE A 152 9.28 12.14 -7.76
N VAL A 153 8.92 10.88 -7.50
CA VAL A 153 9.52 9.71 -8.19
C VAL A 153 9.21 9.77 -9.69
N GLU A 154 7.97 10.04 -10.08
CA GLU A 154 7.58 10.18 -11.49
C GLU A 154 8.31 11.32 -12.19
N PHE A 155 8.40 12.47 -11.54
CA PHE A 155 9.18 13.60 -12.03
C PHE A 155 10.66 13.24 -12.26
N VAL A 156 11.28 12.56 -11.30
CA VAL A 156 12.69 12.13 -11.43
C VAL A 156 12.84 11.08 -12.53
N LEU A 157 11.89 10.15 -12.65
CA LEU A 157 11.89 9.16 -13.74
C LEU A 157 11.77 9.83 -15.11
N ASP A 158 10.93 10.86 -15.24
CA ASP A 158 10.84 11.62 -16.49
C ASP A 158 12.15 12.31 -16.84
N LEU A 159 12.81 12.96 -15.89
CA LEU A 159 14.13 13.57 -16.09
C LEU A 159 15.20 12.61 -16.58
N ILE A 160 15.13 11.32 -16.17
CA ILE A 160 16.14 10.31 -16.48
C ILE A 160 15.78 9.52 -17.75
N LEU A 161 14.50 9.13 -17.89
CA LEU A 161 14.03 8.20 -18.90
C LEU A 161 13.30 8.90 -20.06
N HIS A 162 12.87 10.14 -19.89
CA HIS A 162 12.11 10.93 -20.87
C HIS A 162 10.85 10.18 -21.35
N ASN A 163 10.10 9.57 -20.41
CA ASN A 163 8.92 8.74 -20.71
C ASN A 163 7.58 9.33 -20.26
N ASP A 164 7.58 10.57 -19.79
CA ASP A 164 6.39 11.37 -19.42
C ASP A 164 5.36 10.61 -18.54
N PRO A 165 5.77 10.02 -17.40
CA PRO A 165 4.84 9.27 -16.55
C PRO A 165 3.75 10.15 -15.93
N GLN A 166 3.98 11.48 -15.81
CA GLN A 166 3.06 12.48 -15.31
C GLN A 166 2.15 13.07 -16.41
N HIS A 167 2.26 12.56 -17.66
CA HIS A 167 1.51 13.07 -18.82
C HIS A 167 1.60 14.59 -19.01
N VAL A 168 2.74 15.20 -18.66
CA VAL A 168 2.95 16.67 -18.71
C VAL A 168 2.81 17.20 -20.12
N LEU A 169 3.19 16.41 -21.13
CA LEU A 169 3.09 16.81 -22.53
C LEU A 169 1.64 17.02 -22.98
N ASP A 170 0.69 16.24 -22.43
CA ASP A 170 -0.73 16.29 -22.81
C ASP A 170 -1.56 17.12 -21.83
N THR A 171 -1.27 17.06 -20.54
CA THR A 171 -2.13 17.59 -19.47
C THR A 171 -1.51 18.75 -18.69
N GLY A 172 -0.21 19.02 -18.90
CA GLY A 172 0.55 19.94 -18.07
C GLY A 172 0.64 19.42 -16.62
N VAL A 173 0.35 20.29 -15.65
CA VAL A 173 0.37 19.93 -14.23
C VAL A 173 -0.91 19.23 -13.75
N ASN A 174 -1.93 19.11 -14.62
CA ASN A 174 -3.26 18.65 -14.18
C ASN A 174 -3.26 17.20 -13.70
N ASP A 175 -2.53 16.31 -14.36
CA ASP A 175 -2.46 14.90 -13.98
C ASP A 175 -1.90 14.73 -12.57
N THR A 176 -0.69 15.25 -12.34
CA THR A 176 -0.03 15.31 -11.03
C THR A 176 -0.93 15.85 -9.92
N MET A 177 -1.58 17.00 -10.19
CA MET A 177 -2.48 17.61 -9.19
C MET A 177 -3.70 16.76 -8.90
N MET A 178 -4.31 16.14 -9.93
CA MET A 178 -5.46 15.26 -9.77
C MET A 178 -5.09 13.99 -8.99
N ASP A 179 -3.91 13.43 -9.19
CA ASP A 179 -3.43 12.25 -8.47
C ASP A 179 -3.24 12.52 -6.99
N MET A 180 -2.62 13.64 -6.66
CA MET A 180 -2.55 14.08 -5.25
C MET A 180 -3.95 14.32 -4.66
N ILE A 181 -4.86 14.98 -5.39
CA ILE A 181 -6.23 15.25 -4.92
C ILE A 181 -6.99 13.95 -4.66
N VAL A 182 -7.02 13.01 -5.62
CA VAL A 182 -7.78 11.76 -5.44
C VAL A 182 -7.16 10.85 -4.39
N CYS A 183 -5.84 10.89 -4.21
CA CYS A 183 -5.17 10.23 -3.09
C CYS A 183 -5.64 10.82 -1.74
N MET A 184 -5.71 12.15 -1.62
CA MET A 184 -6.24 12.81 -0.42
C MET A 184 -7.71 12.49 -0.19
N VAL A 185 -8.53 12.43 -1.25
CA VAL A 185 -9.93 11.95 -1.15
C VAL A 185 -9.96 10.52 -0.60
N GLY A 186 -9.08 9.63 -1.06
CA GLY A 186 -8.93 8.28 -0.53
C GLY A 186 -8.60 8.27 0.97
N ALA A 187 -7.67 9.11 1.41
CA ALA A 187 -7.32 9.25 2.82
C ALA A 187 -8.50 9.75 3.68
N LEU A 188 -9.30 10.69 3.16
CA LEU A 188 -10.51 11.15 3.83
C LEU A 188 -11.61 10.08 3.86
N LEU A 189 -11.77 9.29 2.78
CA LEU A 189 -12.68 8.15 2.75
C LEU A 189 -12.31 7.09 3.80
N PHE A 190 -11.01 6.90 4.09
CA PHE A 190 -10.56 6.03 5.17
C PHE A 190 -11.05 6.49 6.56
N TRP A 191 -11.31 7.77 6.77
CA TRP A 191 -11.86 8.24 8.05
C TRP A 191 -13.25 7.68 8.36
N LEU A 192 -14.03 7.26 7.36
CA LEU A 192 -15.36 6.68 7.57
C LEU A 192 -15.32 5.35 8.35
N PRO A 193 -14.58 4.31 7.91
CA PRO A 193 -14.42 3.09 8.69
C PRO A 193 -13.69 3.35 10.01
N MET A 194 -12.71 4.24 10.04
CA MET A 194 -12.01 4.65 11.25
C MET A 194 -12.96 5.28 12.26
N HIS A 195 -13.79 6.26 11.87
CA HIS A 195 -14.79 6.85 12.75
C HIS A 195 -15.80 5.82 13.26
N SER A 196 -16.29 4.93 12.38
CA SER A 196 -17.21 3.86 12.79
C SER A 196 -16.58 2.92 13.83
N TYR A 197 -15.30 2.67 13.73
CA TYR A 197 -14.55 1.88 14.69
C TYR A 197 -14.41 2.58 16.03
N TYR A 198 -13.99 3.85 16.06
CA TYR A 198 -13.81 4.61 17.29
C TYR A 198 -15.14 4.90 18.01
N ALA A 199 -16.20 5.26 17.26
CA ALA A 199 -17.49 5.61 17.83
C ALA A 199 -18.32 4.39 18.26
N LYS A 200 -18.31 3.31 17.45
CA LYS A 200 -19.26 2.19 17.56
C LYS A 200 -18.59 0.82 17.73
N GLY A 201 -17.25 0.73 17.72
CA GLY A 201 -16.51 -0.53 17.76
C GLY A 201 -16.74 -1.41 16.51
N LYS A 202 -17.21 -0.83 15.38
CA LYS A 202 -17.48 -1.61 14.17
C LYS A 202 -16.18 -2.05 13.50
N ARG A 203 -16.03 -3.35 13.34
CA ARG A 203 -14.90 -3.98 12.65
C ARG A 203 -15.27 -4.21 11.19
N GLY A 204 -14.75 -3.37 10.30
CA GLY A 204 -14.77 -3.65 8.86
C GLY A 204 -13.43 -4.24 8.42
N LEU A 205 -13.25 -4.46 7.11
CA LEU A 205 -12.02 -5.04 6.56
C LEU A 205 -10.77 -4.25 7.00
N LEU A 206 -10.75 -2.94 6.80
CA LEU A 206 -9.60 -2.08 7.11
C LEU A 206 -9.29 -2.05 8.61
N MET A 207 -10.34 -1.93 9.44
CA MET A 207 -10.16 -1.94 10.90
C MET A 207 -9.81 -3.33 11.42
N GLY A 208 -10.22 -4.39 10.74
CA GLY A 208 -9.78 -5.76 11.03
C GLY A 208 -8.28 -5.95 10.79
N ILE A 209 -7.74 -5.36 9.73
CA ILE A 209 -6.28 -5.36 9.47
C ILE A 209 -5.55 -4.59 10.57
N PHE A 210 -6.06 -3.41 10.94
CA PHE A 210 -5.50 -2.61 12.03
C PHE A 210 -5.48 -3.37 13.36
N GLU A 211 -6.59 -4.00 13.76
CA GLU A 211 -6.66 -4.81 14.99
C GLU A 211 -5.74 -6.01 14.96
N SER A 212 -5.68 -6.72 13.81
CA SER A 212 -4.75 -7.84 13.63
C SER A 212 -3.31 -7.40 13.87
N PHE A 213 -2.92 -6.26 13.27
CA PHE A 213 -1.60 -5.67 13.48
C PHE A 213 -1.36 -5.32 14.96
N CYS A 214 -2.29 -4.62 15.60
CA CYS A 214 -2.17 -4.25 17.00
C CYS A 214 -2.04 -5.48 17.91
N HIS A 215 -2.85 -6.50 17.68
CA HIS A 215 -2.79 -7.76 18.44
C HIS A 215 -1.45 -8.49 18.25
N THR A 216 -1.00 -8.61 17.00
CA THR A 216 0.24 -9.32 16.65
C THR A 216 1.47 -8.58 17.19
N ASN A 217 1.49 -7.24 17.17
CA ASN A 217 2.62 -6.42 17.59
C ASN A 217 2.52 -5.87 19.03
N SER A 218 1.41 -6.08 19.71
CA SER A 218 1.32 -5.98 21.17
C SER A 218 1.99 -7.21 21.74
N GLY A 219 3.02 -7.06 22.57
CA GLY A 219 3.77 -8.18 23.11
C GLY A 219 2.86 -9.30 23.65
N GLY A 220 2.53 -10.23 22.78
CA GLY A 220 2.04 -11.53 23.15
C GLY A 220 3.18 -12.25 23.86
N GLU A 221 2.90 -12.84 24.99
CA GLU A 221 3.80 -13.73 25.73
C GLU A 221 4.55 -14.63 24.75
N LYS A 222 5.89 -14.59 24.85
CA LYS A 222 6.76 -15.55 24.17
C LYS A 222 6.51 -16.94 24.73
#